data_5bc23f505ed61ae36af78dabc288ad07
#
_entry.id   5bc23f505ed61ae36af78dabc288ad07
#
_cell.length_a   1.000
_cell.length_b   1.000
_cell.length_c   1.000
_cell.angle_alpha   90.00
_cell.angle_beta   90.00
_cell.angle_gamma   90.00
#
_symmetry.space_group_name_H-M   'P 1'
#
loop_
_entity.id
_entity.type
_entity.pdbx_description
1 polymer ?
#
loop_
_entity_poly.entity_id
_entity_poly.type
_entity_poly.pdbx_seq_one_letter_code
_entity_poly.pdbx_strand_id
1 'polypeptide(L)'
;MLDLIQAYENYLTKVKRSSANTVSSYMRDIRQFAQWLHREEIQLLDVAQVNISAYLTYLQEQGKSGATASRCLASLKNFYAYVVTSGFLESSPVSGEIHVERGEKPLREYPMHWQ
;
A
#
# COMPACT_ATOMS: atom_id res chain seq x y z
N MET A 1 4.95 14.62 16.84
CA MET A 1 4.71 14.17 15.48
C MET A 1 3.53 13.22 15.43
N LEU A 2 2.67 13.42 14.48
CA LEU A 2 1.49 12.59 14.34
C LEU A 2 1.90 11.18 13.87
N ASP A 3 1.42 10.17 14.57
CA ASP A 3 1.72 8.79 14.22
C ASP A 3 0.51 8.16 13.54
N LEU A 4 0.38 8.42 12.25
CA LEU A 4 -0.73 7.88 11.46
C LEU A 4 -0.69 6.36 11.40
N ILE A 5 0.50 5.79 11.42
CA ILE A 5 0.63 4.34 11.32
C ILE A 5 0.07 3.69 12.58
N GLN A 6 0.38 4.24 13.75
CA GLN A 6 -0.17 3.72 14.99
C GLN A 6 -1.69 3.92 15.05
N ALA A 7 -2.15 5.06 14.57
CA ALA A 7 -3.59 5.33 14.53
C ALA A 7 -4.30 4.34 13.62
N TYR A 8 -3.67 4.00 12.49
CA TYR A 8 -4.25 3.03 11.58
C TYR A 8 -4.31 1.64 12.22
N GLU A 9 -3.26 1.27 12.95
CA GLU A 9 -3.27 -0.02 13.65
C GLU A 9 -4.42 -0.09 14.65
N ASN A 10 -4.61 0.98 15.41
CA ASN A 10 -5.72 1.05 16.36
C ASN A 10 -7.07 0.96 15.64
N TYR A 11 -7.19 1.61 14.49
CA TYR A 11 -8.40 1.55 13.70
C TYR A 11 -8.69 0.12 13.25
N LEU A 12 -7.68 -0.57 12.74
CA LEU A 12 -7.87 -1.95 12.27
C LEU A 12 -8.28 -2.86 13.44
N THR A 13 -7.69 -2.65 14.60
CA THR A 13 -7.92 -3.51 15.74
C THR A 13 -9.26 -3.23 16.41
N LYS A 14 -9.59 -1.97 16.58
CA LYS A 14 -10.72 -1.58 17.45
C LYS A 14 -11.98 -1.25 16.67
N VAL A 15 -11.84 -0.70 15.48
CA VAL A 15 -13.02 -0.29 14.69
C VAL A 15 -13.39 -1.38 13.70
N LYS A 16 -12.44 -1.80 12.88
CA LYS A 16 -12.71 -2.87 11.90
C LYS A 16 -12.66 -4.25 12.50
N ARG A 17 -12.03 -4.39 13.65
CA ARG A 17 -11.93 -5.67 14.35
C ARG A 17 -11.33 -6.77 13.46
N SER A 18 -10.33 -6.39 12.71
CA SER A 18 -9.63 -7.33 11.85
C SER A 18 -8.89 -8.36 12.69
N SER A 19 -8.68 -9.55 12.13
CA SER A 19 -7.95 -10.59 12.83
C SER A 19 -6.51 -10.14 13.11
N ALA A 20 -5.88 -10.77 14.10
CA ALA A 20 -4.50 -10.44 14.43
C ALA A 20 -3.58 -10.65 13.24
N ASN A 21 -3.80 -11.73 12.46
CA ASN A 21 -2.98 -11.99 11.28
C ASN A 21 -3.15 -10.90 10.23
N THR A 22 -4.37 -10.45 10.01
CA THR A 22 -4.65 -9.38 9.04
C THR A 22 -3.97 -8.10 9.46
N VAL A 23 -4.12 -7.71 10.74
CA VAL A 23 -3.50 -6.50 11.25
C VAL A 23 -1.99 -6.59 11.09
N SER A 24 -1.40 -7.70 11.49
CA SER A 24 0.04 -7.89 11.41
C SER A 24 0.56 -7.75 9.98
N SER A 25 -0.13 -8.39 9.03
CA SER A 25 0.28 -8.33 7.63
C SER A 25 0.21 -6.91 7.07
N TYR A 26 -0.89 -6.22 7.32
CA TYR A 26 -1.04 -4.86 6.83
C TYR A 26 0.00 -3.94 7.46
N MET A 27 0.20 -4.06 8.77
CA MET A 27 1.14 -3.18 9.46
C MET A 27 2.57 -3.43 9.00
N ARG A 28 2.93 -4.68 8.73
CA ARG A 28 4.25 -4.97 8.18
C ARG A 28 4.46 -4.24 6.86
N ASP A 29 3.49 -4.34 5.96
CA ASP A 29 3.60 -3.72 4.65
C ASP A 29 3.70 -2.20 4.77
N ILE A 30 2.89 -1.61 5.64
CA ILE A 30 2.87 -0.16 5.83
C ILE A 30 4.19 0.32 6.42
N ARG A 31 4.73 -0.41 7.41
CA ARG A 31 5.98 -0.02 8.04
C ARG A 31 7.16 -0.12 7.09
N GLN A 32 7.16 -1.13 6.22
CA GLN A 32 8.20 -1.24 5.20
C GLN A 32 8.15 -0.05 4.24
N PHE A 33 6.94 0.33 3.84
CA PHE A 33 6.77 1.48 2.98
C PHE A 33 7.26 2.76 3.68
N ALA A 34 6.92 2.92 4.95
CA ALA A 34 7.34 4.10 5.70
C ALA A 34 8.87 4.18 5.82
N GLN A 35 9.53 3.04 5.99
CA GLN A 35 10.99 3.01 6.02
C GLN A 35 11.58 3.44 4.69
N TRP A 36 10.99 2.97 3.58
CA TRP A 36 11.45 3.38 2.26
C TRP A 36 11.26 4.89 2.06
N LEU A 37 10.10 5.42 2.47
CA LEU A 37 9.85 6.86 2.39
C LEU A 37 10.88 7.65 3.18
N HIS A 38 11.22 7.16 4.36
CA HIS A 38 12.19 7.83 5.20
C HIS A 38 13.55 7.91 4.50
N ARG A 39 13.97 6.83 3.86
CA ARG A 39 15.24 6.82 3.13
C ARG A 39 15.21 7.75 1.93
N GLU A 40 14.03 7.88 1.29
CA GLU A 40 13.85 8.76 0.13
C GLU A 40 13.54 10.20 0.54
N GLU A 41 13.42 10.45 1.84
CA GLU A 41 13.11 11.77 2.38
C GLU A 41 11.77 12.30 1.90
N ILE A 42 10.77 11.41 1.84
CA ILE A 42 9.42 11.73 1.44
C ILE A 42 8.51 11.62 2.66
N GLN A 43 7.71 12.64 2.91
CA GLN A 43 6.74 12.60 4.00
C GLN A 43 5.55 11.73 3.63
N LEU A 44 5.00 11.06 4.64
CA LEU A 44 3.87 10.14 4.43
C LEU A 44 2.68 10.83 3.77
N LEU A 45 2.41 12.08 4.12
CA LEU A 45 1.30 12.83 3.56
C LEU A 45 1.64 13.55 2.27
N ASP A 46 2.90 13.49 1.85
CA ASP A 46 3.35 14.11 0.60
C ASP A 46 3.51 13.10 -0.53
N VAL A 47 3.14 11.85 -0.28
CA VAL A 47 3.27 10.79 -1.28
C VAL A 47 2.33 11.06 -2.44
N ALA A 48 2.86 10.95 -3.67
CA ALA A 48 2.06 11.05 -4.88
C ALA A 48 2.05 9.71 -5.60
N GLN A 49 1.23 9.60 -6.63
CA GLN A 49 1.11 8.37 -7.39
C GLN A 49 2.47 7.91 -7.93
N VAL A 50 3.31 8.85 -8.36
CA VAL A 50 4.63 8.51 -8.87
C VAL A 50 5.48 7.85 -7.80
N ASN A 51 5.31 8.24 -6.54
CA ASN A 51 6.04 7.63 -5.44
C ASN A 51 5.60 6.21 -5.20
N ILE A 52 4.30 5.94 -5.33
CA ILE A 52 3.78 4.58 -5.19
C ILE A 52 4.36 3.68 -6.28
N SER A 53 4.38 4.17 -7.52
CA SER A 53 4.96 3.41 -8.63
C SER A 53 6.45 3.14 -8.39
N ALA A 54 7.18 4.14 -7.89
CA ALA A 54 8.60 3.98 -7.60
C ALA A 54 8.82 2.92 -6.52
N TYR A 55 7.95 2.90 -5.50
CA TYR A 55 8.07 1.89 -4.46
C TYR A 55 7.84 0.48 -5.01
N LEU A 56 6.85 0.32 -5.88
CA LEU A 56 6.60 -0.99 -6.48
C LEU A 56 7.80 -1.45 -7.32
N THR A 57 8.42 -0.53 -8.05
CA THR A 57 9.63 -0.84 -8.79
C THR A 57 10.75 -1.26 -7.84
N TYR A 58 10.89 -0.54 -6.72
CA TYR A 58 11.87 -0.89 -5.70
C TYR A 58 11.65 -2.31 -5.19
N LEU A 59 10.40 -2.71 -4.94
CA LEU A 59 10.13 -4.06 -4.48
C LEU A 59 10.56 -5.10 -5.51
N GLN A 60 10.31 -4.83 -6.78
CA GLN A 60 10.74 -5.75 -7.83
C GLN A 60 12.25 -5.86 -7.89
N GLU A 61 12.95 -4.75 -7.71
CA GLU A 61 14.41 -4.74 -7.69
C GLU A 61 14.96 -5.51 -6.50
N GLN A 62 14.19 -5.59 -5.41
CA GLN A 62 14.56 -6.37 -4.23
C GLN A 62 14.24 -7.85 -4.40
N GLY A 63 13.76 -8.27 -5.55
CA GLY A 63 13.44 -9.66 -5.82
C GLY A 63 12.07 -10.09 -5.33
N LYS A 64 11.21 -9.15 -4.97
CA LYS A 64 9.86 -9.50 -4.53
C LYS A 64 9.02 -9.91 -5.72
N SER A 65 8.13 -10.88 -5.48
CA SER A 65 7.25 -11.36 -6.54
C SER A 65 6.17 -10.33 -6.85
N GLY A 66 5.53 -10.51 -8.02
CA GLY A 66 4.38 -9.68 -8.36
C GLY A 66 3.24 -9.81 -7.36
N ALA A 67 3.07 -11.02 -6.81
CA ALA A 67 2.04 -11.23 -5.80
C ALA A 67 2.33 -10.41 -4.53
N THR A 68 3.60 -10.37 -4.12
CA THR A 68 3.98 -9.56 -2.97
C THR A 68 3.76 -8.08 -3.24
N ALA A 69 4.13 -7.61 -4.42
CA ALA A 69 3.93 -6.21 -4.78
C ALA A 69 2.44 -5.86 -4.82
N SER A 70 1.62 -6.76 -5.36
CA SER A 70 0.17 -6.54 -5.39
C SER A 70 -0.41 -6.46 -3.99
N ARG A 71 0.04 -7.34 -3.08
CA ARG A 71 -0.42 -7.31 -1.71
C ARG A 71 -0.03 -6.00 -1.04
N CYS A 72 1.20 -5.56 -1.24
CA CYS A 72 1.66 -4.30 -0.67
C CYS A 72 0.85 -3.13 -1.20
N LEU A 73 0.55 -3.14 -2.50
CA LEU A 73 -0.27 -2.09 -3.09
C LEU A 73 -1.65 -2.05 -2.44
N ALA A 74 -2.26 -3.22 -2.21
CA ALA A 74 -3.57 -3.28 -1.56
C ALA A 74 -3.49 -2.73 -0.14
N SER A 75 -2.42 -3.06 0.59
CA SER A 75 -2.23 -2.54 1.94
C SER A 75 -2.13 -1.01 1.93
N LEU A 76 -1.36 -0.47 0.98
CA LEU A 76 -1.22 0.98 0.86
C LEU A 76 -2.55 1.63 0.48
N LYS A 77 -3.30 1.01 -0.41
CA LYS A 77 -4.59 1.53 -0.81
C LYS A 77 -5.52 1.65 0.40
N ASN A 78 -5.56 0.61 1.20
CA ASN A 78 -6.42 0.63 2.39
C ASN A 78 -5.94 1.65 3.41
N PHE A 79 -4.64 1.77 3.59
CA PHE A 79 -4.08 2.75 4.51
C PHE A 79 -4.43 4.18 4.09
N TYR A 80 -4.22 4.51 2.82
CA TYR A 80 -4.49 5.87 2.37
C TYR A 80 -5.99 6.16 2.30
N ALA A 81 -6.83 5.15 2.11
CA ALA A 81 -8.27 5.34 2.23
C ALA A 81 -8.63 5.77 3.65
N TYR A 82 -8.00 5.16 4.64
CA TYR A 82 -8.18 5.56 6.03
C TYR A 82 -7.70 7.00 6.24
N VAL A 83 -6.55 7.35 5.68
CA VAL A 83 -5.98 8.69 5.83
C VAL A 83 -6.93 9.75 5.24
N VAL A 84 -7.49 9.47 4.08
CA VAL A 84 -8.46 10.38 3.45
C VAL A 84 -9.73 10.49 4.30
N THR A 85 -10.25 9.35 4.74
CA THR A 85 -11.46 9.34 5.55
C THR A 85 -11.26 10.10 6.86
N SER A 86 -10.04 10.06 7.39
CA SER A 86 -9.72 10.77 8.64
C SER A 86 -9.45 12.26 8.43
N GLY A 87 -9.45 12.73 7.18
CA GLY A 87 -9.32 14.14 6.90
C GLY A 87 -7.93 14.67 6.74
N PHE A 88 -6.92 13.79 6.66
CA PHE A 88 -5.54 14.23 6.53
C PHE A 88 -5.15 14.51 5.07
N LEU A 89 -5.86 13.92 4.12
CA LEU A 89 -5.65 14.14 2.69
C LEU A 89 -6.99 14.29 2.00
N GLU A 90 -6.99 15.01 0.88
CA GLU A 90 -8.20 15.16 0.09
C GLU A 90 -8.45 13.95 -0.80
N SER A 91 -7.38 13.31 -1.25
CA SER A 91 -7.50 12.15 -2.11
C SER A 91 -6.33 11.21 -1.88
N SER A 92 -6.54 9.96 -2.23
CA SER A 92 -5.52 8.93 -2.07
C SER A 92 -4.49 9.00 -3.19
N PRO A 93 -3.18 8.88 -2.88
CA PRO A 93 -2.18 8.75 -3.94
C PRO A 93 -2.23 7.39 -4.62
N VAL A 94 -2.94 6.43 -4.03
CA VAL A 94 -3.09 5.10 -4.61
C VAL A 94 -4.46 5.06 -5.27
N SER A 95 -4.56 5.60 -6.47
CA SER A 95 -5.84 5.61 -7.16
C SER A 95 -5.69 4.99 -8.54
N GLY A 96 -6.46 3.99 -8.78
CA GLY A 96 -6.85 3.43 -10.04
C GLY A 96 -5.82 2.97 -11.03
N GLU A 97 -4.91 3.77 -11.42
CA GLU A 97 -4.13 3.55 -12.64
C GLU A 97 -2.79 2.86 -12.43
N ILE A 98 -2.49 2.44 -11.20
CA ILE A 98 -1.18 1.86 -10.91
C ILE A 98 -1.22 0.37 -11.20
N HIS A 99 -0.26 -0.09 -12.00
CA HIS A 99 -0.15 -1.50 -12.35
C HIS A 99 1.09 -2.10 -11.73
N VAL A 100 0.98 -3.37 -11.36
CA VAL A 100 2.10 -4.15 -10.88
C VAL A 100 2.62 -4.98 -12.05
N GLU A 101 3.90 -4.82 -12.35
CA GLU A 101 4.55 -5.68 -13.35
C GLU A 101 4.68 -7.08 -12.80
N ARG A 102 4.28 -8.07 -13.59
CA ARG A 102 4.30 -9.44 -13.13
C ARG A 102 5.21 -10.33 -13.94
N GLY A 103 6.28 -9.76 -14.40
CA GLY A 103 7.20 -10.52 -15.21
C GLY A 103 6.74 -10.52 -16.65
N GLU A 104 6.30 -11.61 -17.15
CA GLU A 104 5.82 -11.62 -18.50
C GLU A 104 4.32 -11.55 -18.56
N LYS A 105 3.77 -11.57 -19.05
CA LYS A 105 2.68 -11.36 -19.17
C LYS A 105 1.68 -11.72 -19.19
N PRO A 106 1.14 -11.43 -19.46
CA PRO A 106 0.12 -11.63 -19.25
C PRO A 106 -0.95 -12.16 -19.74
N LEU A 107 -1.61 -12.53 -19.75
CA LEU A 107 -2.37 -12.96 -19.93
C LEU A 107 -3.40 -12.91 -19.95
N ARG A 108 -3.97 -12.90 -20.09
CA ARG A 108 -4.79 -12.91 -20.05
C ARG A 108 -5.59 -12.80 -19.82
N GLU A 109 -6.08 -12.62 -20.00
CA GLU A 109 -6.79 -12.40 -19.67
C GLU A 109 -7.58 -13.01 -19.30
N TYR A 110 -8.11 -13.19 -18.86
CA TYR A 110 -8.80 -13.68 -18.28
C TYR A 110 -9.78 -13.42 -18.24
N PRO A 111 -10.10 -13.66 -18.51
CA PRO A 111 -10.91 -13.30 -18.36
C PRO A 111 -11.51 -13.14 -17.70
N MET A 112 -11.88 -12.98 -17.52
CA MET A 112 -12.17 -12.83 -16.87
C MET A 112 -12.71 -12.99 -16.34
N HIS A 113 -13.09 -13.18 -16.11
CA HIS A 113 -13.43 -13.32 -15.45
C HIS A 113 -13.37 -13.50 -14.52
N TRP A 114 -13.26 -13.73 -14.33
CA TRP A 114 -13.10 -13.83 -13.21
C TRP A 114 -13.12 -13.21 -12.53
N GLN A 115 -13.19 -13.01 -12.63
CA GLN A 115 -12.90 -12.46 -12.10
C GLN A 115 -13.10 -12.41 -11.55
#